data_f93454c5cff2470fbe065a8d08591a1c
#
_entry.id   f93454c5cff2470fbe065a8d08591a1c
#
_cell.length_a   1.000
_cell.length_b   1.000
_cell.length_c   1.000
_cell.angle_alpha   90.00
_cell.angle_beta   90.00
_cell.angle_gamma   90.00
#
_symmetry.space_group_name_H-M   'P 1'
#
loop_
_entity.id
_entity.type
_entity.pdbx_description
1 polymer ?
#
loop_
_entity_poly.entity_id
_entity_poly.type
_entity_poly.pdbx_seq_one_letter_code
_entity_poly.pdbx_strand_id
1 'polypeptide(L)'
;MLFRSQLDGVAASIDALPEVVEAAAGRCEVYVDGGFRRGTDVVRALALGARTAFVGRPVAAGLAVGGEAGVARVLELLRDEIELALGLVGCARPDEVTRAHVQPAAG
;
A
#
# COMPACT_ATOMS: atom_id res chain seq x y z
N MET A 1 15.93 -8.85 0.43
CA MET A 1 15.06 -7.71 0.10
C MET A 1 15.75 -6.41 0.45
N LEU A 2 15.83 -5.52 -0.48
CA LEU A 2 16.39 -4.19 -0.24
C LEU A 2 15.26 -3.22 0.11
N PHE A 3 15.33 -2.63 1.29
CA PHE A 3 14.43 -1.55 1.65
C PHE A 3 14.98 -0.25 1.05
N ARG A 4 14.08 0.61 0.59
CA ARG A 4 14.46 1.91 0.05
C ARG A 4 15.35 2.71 1.01
N SER A 5 15.10 2.59 2.30
CA SER A 5 15.87 3.28 3.34
C SER A 5 17.30 2.74 3.51
N GLN A 6 17.60 1.58 2.95
CA GLN A 6 18.94 0.98 3.03
C GLN A 6 19.85 1.37 1.87
N LEU A 7 19.27 1.83 0.77
CA LEU A 7 20.02 2.18 -0.44
C LEU A 7 19.49 3.49 -1.00
N ASP A 8 20.29 4.53 -0.88
CA ASP A 8 19.93 5.85 -1.40
C ASP A 8 19.87 5.85 -2.93
N GLY A 9 18.98 6.66 -3.47
CA GLY A 9 18.84 6.83 -4.92
C GLY A 9 18.01 5.75 -5.62
N VAL A 10 17.50 4.78 -4.87
CA VAL A 10 16.61 3.75 -5.42
C VAL A 10 15.19 4.29 -5.50
N ALA A 11 14.49 4.00 -6.58
CA ALA A 11 13.07 4.36 -6.73
C ALA A 11 12.23 3.73 -5.61
N ALA A 12 11.23 4.46 -5.13
CA ALA A 12 10.26 3.90 -4.19
C ALA A 12 9.47 2.77 -4.88
N SER A 13 9.08 1.76 -4.12
CA SER A 13 8.34 0.61 -4.65
C SER A 13 7.03 1.03 -5.32
N ILE A 14 6.34 2.02 -4.77
CA ILE A 14 5.10 2.54 -5.36
C ILE A 14 5.33 3.18 -6.74
N ASP A 15 6.49 3.81 -6.94
CA ASP A 15 6.84 4.42 -8.23
C ASP A 15 7.22 3.37 -9.28
N ALA A 16 7.80 2.26 -8.85
CA ALA A 16 8.14 1.14 -9.73
C ALA A 16 6.94 0.23 -10.05
N LEU A 17 5.90 0.27 -9.23
CA LEU A 17 4.76 -0.63 -9.33
C LEU A 17 4.08 -0.65 -10.71
N PRO A 18 3.79 0.50 -11.36
CA PRO A 18 3.15 0.46 -12.67
C PRO A 18 3.93 -0.31 -13.73
N GLU A 19 5.26 -0.20 -13.72
CA GLU A 19 6.11 -0.94 -14.66
C GLU A 19 6.05 -2.44 -14.42
N VAL A 20 6.05 -2.85 -13.15
CA VAL A 20 5.96 -4.26 -12.76
C VAL A 20 4.61 -4.85 -13.15
N VAL A 21 3.53 -4.12 -12.90
CA VAL A 21 2.17 -4.55 -13.26
C VAL A 21 2.05 -4.71 -14.77
N GLU A 22 2.57 -3.77 -15.54
CA GLU A 22 2.58 -3.84 -17.00
C GLU A 22 3.38 -5.04 -17.50
N ALA A 23 4.56 -5.28 -16.93
CA ALA A 23 5.40 -6.41 -17.30
C ALA A 23 4.75 -7.76 -16.95
N ALA A 24 4.04 -7.83 -15.83
CA ALA A 24 3.30 -9.03 -15.43
C ALA A 24 2.14 -9.34 -16.39
N ALA A 25 1.51 -8.31 -16.95
CA ALA A 25 0.45 -8.41 -17.96
C ALA A 25 -0.67 -9.38 -17.57
N GLY A 26 -1.04 -9.43 -16.31
CA GLY A 26 -2.10 -10.31 -15.80
C GLY A 26 -1.71 -11.78 -15.64
N ARG A 27 -0.45 -12.14 -15.92
CA ARG A 27 0.01 -13.54 -15.82
C ARG A 27 0.23 -14.00 -14.39
N CYS A 28 0.39 -13.07 -13.46
CA CYS A 28 0.54 -13.35 -12.04
C CYS A 28 0.02 -12.18 -11.22
N GLU A 29 -0.25 -12.42 -9.94
CA GLU A 29 -0.55 -11.36 -9.00
C GLU A 29 0.70 -10.57 -8.68
N VAL A 30 0.57 -9.26 -8.51
CA VAL A 30 1.67 -8.38 -8.14
C VAL A 30 1.45 -7.91 -6.71
N TYR A 31 2.45 -8.09 -5.87
CA TYR A 31 2.45 -7.64 -4.49
C TYR A 31 3.47 -6.53 -4.32
N VAL A 32 3.19 -5.62 -3.42
CA VAL A 32 4.07 -4.48 -3.17
C VAL A 32 4.39 -4.37 -1.69
N ASP A 33 5.62 -3.96 -1.39
CA ASP A 33 6.13 -3.77 -0.03
C ASP A 33 6.99 -2.51 0.00
N GLY A 34 7.07 -1.90 1.17
CA GLY A 34 7.95 -0.77 1.42
C GLY A 34 7.24 0.58 1.46
N GLY A 35 7.31 1.24 2.60
CA GLY A 35 6.83 2.61 2.77
C GLY A 35 5.35 2.77 3.03
N PHE A 36 4.61 1.70 3.19
CA PHE A 36 3.17 1.77 3.49
C PHE A 36 2.94 2.13 4.96
N ARG A 37 2.31 3.27 5.22
CA ARG A 37 2.04 3.79 6.56
C ARG A 37 0.58 4.10 6.81
N ARG A 38 -0.17 4.43 5.77
CA ARG A 38 -1.56 4.86 5.85
C ARG A 38 -2.44 4.00 4.95
N GLY A 39 -3.72 3.95 5.29
CA GLY A 39 -4.70 3.25 4.44
C GLY A 39 -4.78 3.81 3.03
N THR A 40 -4.57 5.11 2.85
CA THR A 40 -4.52 5.74 1.52
C THR A 40 -3.37 5.22 0.67
N ASP A 41 -2.24 4.89 1.28
CA ASP A 41 -1.10 4.29 0.56
C ASP A 41 -1.50 2.94 -0.03
N VAL A 42 -2.22 2.14 0.73
CA VAL A 42 -2.73 0.83 0.28
C VAL A 42 -3.71 1.00 -0.90
N VAL A 43 -4.63 1.94 -0.78
CA VAL A 43 -5.60 2.20 -1.86
C VAL A 43 -4.91 2.66 -3.14
N ARG A 44 -3.87 3.48 -3.03
CA ARG A 44 -3.05 3.89 -4.19
C ARG A 44 -2.39 2.68 -4.86
N ALA A 45 -1.82 1.78 -4.07
CA ALA A 45 -1.20 0.57 -4.60
C ALA A 45 -2.21 -0.32 -5.33
N LEU A 46 -3.39 -0.49 -4.75
CA LEU A 46 -4.49 -1.24 -5.40
C LEU A 46 -4.90 -0.59 -6.72
N ALA A 47 -5.00 0.74 -6.74
CA ALA A 47 -5.34 1.49 -7.95
C ALA A 47 -4.30 1.31 -9.06
N LEU A 48 -3.03 1.15 -8.70
CA LEU A 48 -1.94 0.93 -9.65
C LEU A 48 -1.80 -0.53 -10.09
N GLY A 49 -2.62 -1.42 -9.55
CA GLY A 49 -2.68 -2.81 -10.00
C GLY A 49 -2.10 -3.85 -9.05
N ALA A 50 -1.64 -3.45 -7.86
CA ALA A 50 -1.21 -4.42 -6.86
C ALA A 50 -2.41 -5.18 -6.30
N ARG A 51 -2.22 -6.46 -6.05
CA ARG A 51 -3.21 -7.30 -5.38
C ARG A 51 -3.13 -7.19 -3.87
N THR A 52 -1.93 -7.01 -3.34
CA THR A 52 -1.66 -6.99 -1.90
C THR A 52 -0.54 -6.01 -1.61
N ALA A 53 -0.64 -5.31 -0.49
CA ALA A 53 0.41 -4.46 0.05
C ALA A 53 0.87 -5.03 1.40
N PHE A 54 2.18 -5.11 1.59
CA PHE A 54 2.77 -5.55 2.84
C PHE A 54 3.15 -4.34 3.69
N VAL A 55 2.98 -4.47 5.01
CA VAL A 55 3.24 -3.41 5.97
C VAL A 55 4.23 -3.93 7.00
N GLY A 56 5.31 -3.19 7.22
CA GLY A 56 6.35 -3.57 8.17
C GLY A 56 6.48 -2.64 9.36
N ARG A 57 7.01 -1.44 9.16
CA ARG A 57 7.33 -0.50 10.23
C ARG A 57 6.15 -0.12 11.13
N PRO A 58 4.95 0.17 10.62
CA PRO A 58 3.81 0.46 11.49
C PRO A 58 3.48 -0.70 12.43
N VAL A 59 3.59 -1.94 11.96
CA VAL A 59 3.37 -3.14 12.78
C VAL A 59 4.46 -3.25 13.85
N ALA A 60 5.73 -3.05 13.46
CA ALA A 60 6.85 -3.05 14.40
C ALA A 60 6.69 -1.96 15.48
N ALA A 61 6.25 -0.77 15.11
CA ALA A 61 5.96 0.32 16.03
C ALA A 61 4.84 -0.06 17.02
N GLY A 62 3.77 -0.65 16.52
CA GLY A 62 2.66 -1.13 17.35
C GLY A 62 3.12 -2.18 18.35
N LEU A 63 3.97 -3.09 17.92
CA LEU A 63 4.55 -4.13 18.79
C LEU A 63 5.40 -3.51 19.89
N ALA A 64 6.23 -2.54 19.56
CA ALA A 64 7.10 -1.86 20.51
C ALA A 64 6.32 -1.09 21.59
N VAL A 65 5.22 -0.46 21.20
CA VAL A 65 4.40 0.37 22.11
C VAL A 65 3.47 -0.46 22.97
N GLY A 66 2.83 -1.49 22.44
CA GLY A 66 1.75 -2.19 23.11
C GLY A 66 1.72 -3.70 22.92
N GLY A 67 2.80 -4.32 22.41
CA GLY A 67 2.84 -5.76 22.19
C GLY A 67 1.75 -6.23 21.22
N GLU A 68 1.15 -7.37 21.49
CA GLU A 68 0.09 -7.94 20.64
C GLU A 68 -1.09 -6.97 20.46
N ALA A 69 -1.53 -6.32 21.54
CA ALA A 69 -2.61 -5.35 21.48
C ALA A 69 -2.26 -4.15 20.60
N GLY A 70 -0.99 -3.72 20.64
CA GLY A 70 -0.49 -2.64 19.77
C GLY A 70 -0.50 -3.01 18.30
N VAL A 71 -0.12 -4.23 17.97
CA VAL A 71 -0.20 -4.75 16.59
C VAL A 71 -1.64 -4.79 16.11
N ALA A 72 -2.53 -5.35 16.93
CA ALA A 72 -3.97 -5.41 16.60
C ALA A 72 -4.53 -4.01 16.34
N ARG A 73 -4.15 -3.03 17.15
CA ARG A 73 -4.62 -1.65 17.01
C ARG A 73 -4.13 -1.01 15.71
N VAL A 74 -2.86 -1.24 15.32
CA VAL A 74 -2.33 -0.74 14.05
C VAL A 74 -3.10 -1.31 12.86
N LEU A 75 -3.39 -2.61 12.88
CA LEU A 75 -4.16 -3.25 11.81
C LEU A 75 -5.58 -2.72 11.72
N GLU A 76 -6.24 -2.47 12.87
CA GLU A 76 -7.56 -1.85 12.90
C GLU A 76 -7.53 -0.44 12.31
N LEU A 77 -6.54 0.37 12.67
CA LEU A 77 -6.40 1.74 12.14
C LEU A 77 -6.20 1.73 10.63
N LEU A 78 -5.35 0.84 10.12
CA LEU A 78 -5.14 0.71 8.68
C LEU A 78 -6.41 0.29 7.96
N ARG A 79 -7.13 -0.69 8.51
CA ARG A 79 -8.40 -1.16 7.97
C ARG A 79 -9.43 -0.02 7.91
N ASP A 80 -9.58 0.74 8.99
CA ASP A 80 -10.53 1.85 9.05
C ASP A 80 -10.17 2.93 8.03
N GLU A 81 -8.88 3.24 7.87
CA GLU A 81 -8.40 4.20 6.87
C GLU A 81 -8.65 3.72 5.45
N ILE A 82 -8.48 2.42 5.19
CA ILE A 82 -8.76 1.84 3.88
C ILE A 82 -10.26 1.94 3.56
N GLU A 83 -11.12 1.58 4.52
CA GLU A 83 -12.57 1.67 4.35
C GLU A 83 -13.02 3.11 4.07
N LEU A 84 -12.47 4.07 4.81
CA LEU A 84 -12.76 5.48 4.59
C LEU A 84 -12.31 5.94 3.20
N ALA A 85 -11.09 5.59 2.80
CA ALA A 85 -10.56 5.97 1.50
C ALA A 85 -11.37 5.37 0.35
N LEU A 86 -11.78 4.11 0.46
CA LEU A 86 -12.66 3.46 -0.52
C LEU A 86 -13.98 4.21 -0.66
N GLY A 87 -14.59 4.61 0.46
CA GLY A 87 -15.83 5.38 0.45
C GLY A 87 -15.65 6.74 -0.23
N LEU A 88 -14.54 7.42 0.02
CA LEU A 88 -14.25 8.73 -0.56
C LEU A 88 -14.02 8.69 -2.07
N VAL A 89 -13.50 7.59 -2.60
CA VAL A 89 -13.33 7.42 -4.06
C VAL A 89 -14.53 6.73 -4.73
N GLY A 90 -15.55 6.39 -3.94
CA GLY A 90 -16.79 5.82 -4.48
C GLY A 90 -16.75 4.32 -4.75
N CYS A 91 -15.83 3.60 -4.12
CA CYS A 91 -15.69 2.15 -4.26
C CYS A 91 -16.24 1.45 -3.03
N ALA A 92 -17.07 0.42 -3.23
CA ALA A 92 -17.59 -0.41 -2.14
C ALA A 92 -16.61 -1.53 -1.76
N ARG A 93 -15.72 -1.93 -2.68
CA ARG A 93 -14.80 -3.06 -2.51
C ARG A 93 -13.41 -2.69 -3.02
N PRO A 94 -12.35 -3.28 -2.42
CA PRO A 94 -10.97 -3.01 -2.89
C PRO A 94 -10.74 -3.35 -4.36
N ASP A 95 -11.38 -4.38 -4.89
CA ASP A 95 -11.20 -4.81 -6.27
C ASP A 95 -11.88 -3.89 -7.30
N GLU A 96 -12.66 -2.92 -6.84
CA GLU A 96 -13.27 -1.90 -7.70
C GLU A 96 -12.34 -0.71 -7.95
N VAL A 97 -11.24 -0.59 -7.18
CA VAL A 97 -10.30 0.53 -7.33
C VAL A 97 -9.50 0.34 -8.61
N THR A 98 -9.47 1.37 -9.45
CA THR A 98 -8.74 1.37 -10.72
C THR A 98 -7.80 2.55 -10.81
N ARG A 99 -6.98 2.56 -11.84
CA ARG A 99 -6.05 3.65 -12.13
C ARG A 99 -6.73 5.01 -12.29
N ALA A 100 -8.01 5.02 -12.65
CA ALA A 100 -8.80 6.25 -12.76
C ALA A 100 -8.99 6.97 -11.41
N HIS A 101 -8.82 6.26 -10.29
CA HIS A 101 -9.00 6.81 -8.95
C HIS A 101 -7.73 7.49 -8.40
N VAL A 102 -6.62 7.44 -9.11
CA VAL A 102 -5.35 8.06 -8.70
C VAL A 102 -4.77 8.87 -9.84
N GLN A 103 -3.90 9.81 -9.49
CA GLN A 103 -3.15 10.60 -10.46
C GLN A 103 -1.73 10.81 -9.96
N PRO A 104 -0.76 11.03 -10.85
CA PRO A 104 0.60 11.36 -10.45
C PRO A 104 0.62 12.63 -9.60
N ALA A 105 1.53 12.68 -8.62
CA ALA A 105 1.74 13.88 -7.84
C ALA A 105 2.26 14.99 -8.76
N ALA A 106 1.77 16.21 -8.56
CA ALA A 106 2.22 17.39 -9.29
C ALA A 106 3.62 17.78 -8.83
N GLY A 107 4.48 18.09 -9.78
CA GLY A 107 5.81 18.63 -9.51
C GLY A 107 6.97 17.71 -9.63
#